data_df4d511b577d3f21c1a5794de773b7d4
#
_entry.id   df4d511b577d3f21c1a5794de773b7d4
#
_cell.length_a   1.000
_cell.length_b   1.000
_cell.length_c   1.000
_cell.angle_alpha   90.00
_cell.angle_beta   90.00
_cell.angle_gamma   90.00
#
_symmetry.space_group_name_H-M   'P 1'
#
loop_
_entity.id
_entity.type
_entity.pdbx_description
1 polymer ?
#
loop_
_entity_poly.entity_id
_entity_poly.type
_entity_poly.pdbx_seq_one_letter_code
_entity_poly.pdbx_strand_id
1 'polypeptide(L)'
;MKRSLLLACALLPTSLLAADFNLTAPVSEAVLFPSQADLTRTLSQSLSAGEHQLVVSGLPELDLDSLQVTVKGARLQGVRQGFAINKADVSARRAELDAAILELEQIMAAAKAADALDQQQIHHLQSLMGQAPQGQAVFAQVPVEKWSSAWASIGKAVEQRQAAINQRAVVRHNQQQKLDALRQERQQLGQGQTRSRELVLTVSANKPSTAKVELKYFTRQAGWQNQLRVDLNSRNENVAVTGIALIHNRTGEDWQNVRATLGLVPAGYRHLPDPTPWIVRLAAPQPEMRKQSLRAVMAEPAAYQADMAESVSGMPVAAPVAHGFDMRVPLSAPLSLASGDASARVSYQQAELPVTLSRESYLWQQPAVLLVGEWDNTSPLPWLAGSVTLLRDGQRLTRYHRQQSIKQGEKVKMSFGDDPRLQITVTREPSREGETGLISKESTLSAIKNITLLSHYDKPITVNLLDRLPVAGNDDITVTAKGKAADAQDVDDVKGLQRWQFTLPAGGEERFKQGFEIRYPAGESLSGVEGL
;
A
#
# COMPACT_ATOMS: atom_id res chain seq x y z
N MET A 1 -78.29 -63.57 -2.25
CA MET A 1 -77.99 -62.23 -1.82
C MET A 1 -76.51 -62.15 -1.52
N LYS A 2 -75.67 -61.70 -2.45
CA LYS A 2 -74.22 -61.54 -2.29
C LYS A 2 -73.94 -60.01 -2.26
N ARG A 3 -73.43 -59.52 -1.13
CA ARG A 3 -73.01 -58.12 -0.96
C ARG A 3 -71.53 -58.03 -1.33
N SER A 4 -71.22 -57.34 -2.41
CA SER A 4 -69.86 -56.99 -2.81
C SER A 4 -69.42 -55.73 -2.04
N LEU A 5 -68.33 -55.84 -1.27
CA LEU A 5 -67.69 -54.73 -0.57
C LEU A 5 -66.65 -54.12 -1.55
N LEU A 6 -66.90 -52.91 -2.01
CA LEU A 6 -65.94 -52.09 -2.75
C LEU A 6 -65.00 -51.40 -1.78
N LEU A 7 -63.70 -51.80 -1.82
CA LEU A 7 -62.61 -51.20 -1.08
C LEU A 7 -62.09 -50.00 -1.89
N ALA A 8 -62.45 -48.77 -1.45
CA ALA A 8 -61.92 -47.56 -2.03
C ALA A 8 -60.51 -47.31 -1.46
N CYS A 9 -59.45 -47.54 -2.25
CA CYS A 9 -58.07 -47.13 -1.92
C CYS A 9 -57.99 -45.59 -2.07
N ALA A 10 -57.98 -44.85 -0.97
CA ALA A 10 -57.64 -43.43 -0.90
C ALA A 10 -56.14 -43.27 -1.17
N LEU A 11 -55.76 -42.81 -2.36
CA LEU A 11 -54.44 -42.33 -2.67
C LEU A 11 -54.25 -41.00 -1.92
N LEU A 12 -53.60 -41.03 -0.75
CA LEU A 12 -53.07 -39.83 -0.09
C LEU A 12 -51.93 -39.28 -0.95
N PRO A 13 -51.94 -37.98 -1.29
CA PRO A 13 -50.77 -37.41 -1.93
C PRO A 13 -49.63 -37.41 -0.92
N THR A 14 -48.59 -38.24 -1.22
CA THR A 14 -47.30 -38.10 -0.51
C THR A 14 -46.75 -36.76 -0.87
N SER A 15 -46.89 -35.78 0.05
CA SER A 15 -46.11 -34.56 0.00
C SER A 15 -44.62 -34.95 0.00
N LEU A 16 -43.95 -34.88 -1.17
CA LEU A 16 -42.50 -34.96 -1.23
C LEU A 16 -41.96 -33.83 -0.36
N LEU A 17 -41.46 -34.19 0.82
CA LEU A 17 -40.69 -33.27 1.66
C LEU A 17 -39.54 -32.75 0.83
N ALA A 18 -39.50 -31.43 0.62
CA ALA A 18 -38.33 -30.77 0.05
C ALA A 18 -37.13 -31.07 0.93
N ALA A 19 -36.11 -31.68 0.37
CA ALA A 19 -34.88 -31.93 1.13
C ALA A 19 -34.06 -30.63 1.20
N ASP A 20 -33.74 -30.20 2.41
CA ASP A 20 -32.84 -29.05 2.65
C ASP A 20 -31.39 -29.52 2.67
N PHE A 21 -30.59 -28.97 1.80
CA PHE A 21 -29.15 -29.24 1.73
C PHE A 21 -28.36 -28.03 2.22
N ASN A 22 -27.67 -28.14 3.35
CA ASN A 22 -26.74 -27.14 3.83
C ASN A 22 -25.37 -27.33 3.13
N LEU A 23 -24.96 -26.34 2.36
CA LEU A 23 -23.81 -26.41 1.47
C LEU A 23 -22.85 -25.27 1.74
N THR A 24 -21.55 -25.55 1.61
CA THR A 24 -20.52 -24.52 1.56
C THR A 24 -20.00 -24.41 0.12
N ALA A 25 -19.84 -23.20 -0.36
CA ALA A 25 -19.34 -22.91 -1.68
C ALA A 25 -18.08 -22.05 -1.56
N PRO A 26 -16.87 -22.63 -1.53
CA PRO A 26 -15.64 -21.84 -1.47
C PRO A 26 -15.47 -21.01 -2.74
N VAL A 27 -14.72 -19.91 -2.64
CA VAL A 27 -14.33 -19.11 -3.80
C VAL A 27 -13.44 -19.97 -4.70
N SER A 28 -13.83 -20.14 -5.95
CA SER A 28 -13.10 -20.92 -6.96
C SER A 28 -12.30 -20.06 -7.93
N GLU A 29 -12.85 -18.87 -8.26
CA GLU A 29 -12.23 -17.90 -9.16
C GLU A 29 -12.42 -16.47 -8.63
N ALA A 30 -11.40 -15.64 -8.87
CA ALA A 30 -11.43 -14.23 -8.54
C ALA A 30 -10.88 -13.39 -9.71
N VAL A 31 -11.66 -12.43 -10.21
CA VAL A 31 -11.15 -11.38 -11.09
C VAL A 31 -10.95 -10.14 -10.23
N LEU A 32 -9.69 -9.79 -10.01
CA LEU A 32 -9.28 -8.72 -9.12
C LEU A 32 -9.08 -7.43 -9.91
N PHE A 33 -9.76 -6.37 -9.55
CA PHE A 33 -9.59 -5.03 -10.09
C PHE A 33 -8.97 -4.10 -9.05
N PRO A 34 -8.49 -2.92 -9.44
CA PRO A 34 -8.11 -1.91 -8.45
C PRO A 34 -9.28 -1.59 -7.51
N SER A 35 -9.13 -1.95 -6.22
CA SER A 35 -10.10 -1.71 -5.13
C SER A 35 -11.42 -2.50 -5.20
N GLN A 36 -11.52 -3.53 -6.02
CA GLN A 36 -12.71 -4.41 -6.09
C GLN A 36 -12.40 -5.79 -6.68
N ALA A 37 -13.30 -6.75 -6.51
CA ALA A 37 -13.18 -8.09 -7.08
C ALA A 37 -14.54 -8.66 -7.50
N ASP A 38 -14.54 -9.40 -8.62
CA ASP A 38 -15.62 -10.29 -9.01
C ASP A 38 -15.26 -11.70 -8.57
N LEU A 39 -16.05 -12.27 -7.67
CA LEU A 39 -15.81 -13.59 -7.10
C LEU A 39 -16.78 -14.61 -7.69
N THR A 40 -16.26 -15.78 -8.01
CA THR A 40 -17.06 -16.92 -8.47
C THR A 40 -16.92 -18.07 -7.49
N ARG A 41 -18.06 -18.62 -7.07
CA ARG A 41 -18.17 -19.80 -6.23
C ARG A 41 -18.87 -20.90 -6.99
N THR A 42 -18.40 -22.12 -6.82
CA THR A 42 -19.00 -23.29 -7.46
C THR A 42 -19.28 -24.38 -6.45
N LEU A 43 -20.44 -25.00 -6.56
CA LEU A 43 -20.78 -26.18 -5.80
C LEU A 43 -21.54 -27.18 -6.69
N SER A 44 -21.54 -28.45 -6.27
CA SER A 44 -22.28 -29.51 -6.95
C SER A 44 -23.04 -30.34 -5.93
N GLN A 45 -24.36 -30.57 -6.18
CA GLN A 45 -25.23 -31.37 -5.31
C GLN A 45 -26.04 -32.34 -6.13
N SER A 46 -26.03 -33.63 -5.72
CA SER A 46 -26.90 -34.65 -6.31
C SER A 46 -28.33 -34.45 -5.79
N LEU A 47 -29.28 -34.41 -6.72
CA LEU A 47 -30.70 -34.22 -6.45
C LEU A 47 -31.50 -35.40 -6.94
N SER A 48 -32.52 -35.81 -6.18
CA SER A 48 -33.59 -36.70 -6.67
C SER A 48 -34.57 -35.89 -7.56
N ALA A 49 -35.51 -36.56 -8.21
CA ALA A 49 -36.59 -35.86 -8.87
C ALA A 49 -37.49 -35.16 -7.82
N GLY A 50 -37.85 -33.90 -8.10
CA GLY A 50 -38.67 -33.09 -7.20
C GLY A 50 -38.14 -31.68 -6.96
N GLU A 51 -38.70 -30.97 -5.98
CA GLU A 51 -38.27 -29.66 -5.53
C GLU A 51 -37.32 -29.79 -4.33
N HIS A 52 -36.27 -28.99 -4.32
CA HIS A 52 -35.22 -28.99 -3.29
C HIS A 52 -34.84 -27.56 -2.91
N GLN A 53 -34.43 -27.36 -1.67
CA GLN A 53 -33.82 -26.14 -1.21
C GLN A 53 -32.31 -26.37 -0.97
N LEU A 54 -31.49 -25.58 -1.68
CA LEU A 54 -30.04 -25.56 -1.50
C LEU A 54 -29.70 -24.32 -0.65
N VAL A 55 -29.30 -24.53 0.57
CA VAL A 55 -28.90 -23.47 1.49
C VAL A 55 -27.40 -23.29 1.41
N VAL A 56 -26.93 -22.22 0.80
CA VAL A 56 -25.52 -21.88 0.74
C VAL A 56 -25.19 -20.93 1.88
N SER A 57 -24.46 -21.42 2.86
CA SER A 57 -24.07 -20.69 4.07
C SER A 57 -22.62 -20.18 3.99
N GLY A 58 -22.23 -19.33 4.95
CA GLY A 58 -20.85 -18.82 5.02
C GLY A 58 -20.55 -17.77 3.95
N LEU A 59 -21.55 -17.03 3.47
CA LEU A 59 -21.32 -15.96 2.51
C LEU A 59 -20.92 -14.66 3.21
N PRO A 60 -19.94 -13.91 2.65
CA PRO A 60 -19.57 -12.59 3.16
C PRO A 60 -20.68 -11.57 2.92
N GLU A 61 -20.44 -10.34 3.34
CA GLU A 61 -21.27 -9.23 2.91
C GLU A 61 -21.11 -9.03 1.40
N LEU A 62 -22.15 -9.32 0.64
CA LEU A 62 -22.17 -9.20 -0.83
C LEU A 62 -23.27 -8.23 -1.26
N ASP A 63 -23.02 -7.58 -2.38
CA ASP A 63 -24.00 -6.75 -3.04
C ASP A 63 -24.96 -7.64 -3.84
N LEU A 64 -26.23 -7.69 -3.39
CA LEU A 64 -27.25 -8.55 -3.98
C LEU A 64 -27.62 -8.15 -5.40
N ASP A 65 -27.52 -6.87 -5.72
CA ASP A 65 -27.84 -6.38 -7.06
C ASP A 65 -26.80 -6.89 -8.08
N SER A 66 -25.61 -7.25 -7.61
CA SER A 66 -24.55 -7.85 -8.41
C SER A 66 -24.61 -9.39 -8.49
N LEU A 67 -25.45 -10.02 -7.65
CA LEU A 67 -25.48 -11.48 -7.53
C LEU A 67 -26.09 -12.12 -8.78
N GLN A 68 -25.31 -12.95 -9.45
CA GLN A 68 -25.77 -13.79 -10.55
C GLN A 68 -25.71 -15.26 -10.11
N VAL A 69 -26.85 -15.95 -10.23
CA VAL A 69 -26.97 -17.37 -9.89
C VAL A 69 -27.25 -18.17 -11.15
N THR A 70 -26.38 -19.10 -11.47
CA THR A 70 -26.55 -20.03 -12.59
C THR A 70 -26.63 -21.46 -12.07
N VAL A 71 -27.66 -22.20 -12.45
CA VAL A 71 -27.84 -23.61 -12.09
C VAL A 71 -27.88 -24.46 -13.36
N LYS A 72 -27.01 -25.45 -13.46
CA LYS A 72 -27.02 -26.47 -14.53
C LYS A 72 -27.42 -27.82 -13.94
N GLY A 73 -28.25 -28.59 -14.64
CA GLY A 73 -28.74 -29.90 -14.20
C GLY A 73 -30.04 -29.84 -13.37
N ALA A 74 -30.49 -28.68 -12.97
CA ALA A 74 -31.80 -28.42 -12.37
C ALA A 74 -32.31 -27.06 -12.80
N ARG A 75 -33.62 -26.79 -12.63
CA ARG A 75 -34.22 -25.49 -12.91
C ARG A 75 -34.28 -24.64 -11.65
N LEU A 76 -33.67 -23.47 -11.69
CA LEU A 76 -33.80 -22.49 -10.62
C LEU A 76 -35.21 -21.87 -10.65
N GLN A 77 -35.93 -21.94 -9.53
CA GLN A 77 -37.26 -21.37 -9.34
C GLN A 77 -37.23 -20.06 -8.55
N GLY A 78 -36.33 -19.96 -7.57
CA GLY A 78 -36.23 -18.77 -6.73
C GLY A 78 -34.91 -18.69 -5.98
N VAL A 79 -34.56 -17.45 -5.63
CA VAL A 79 -33.39 -17.11 -4.78
C VAL A 79 -33.91 -16.25 -3.64
N ARG A 80 -33.64 -16.67 -2.42
CA ARG A 80 -33.99 -15.93 -1.21
C ARG A 80 -32.75 -15.78 -0.35
N GLN A 81 -32.53 -14.58 0.17
CA GLN A 81 -31.49 -14.31 1.14
C GLN A 81 -32.01 -14.55 2.56
N GLY A 82 -31.20 -15.20 3.36
CA GLY A 82 -31.36 -15.38 4.79
C GLY A 82 -30.12 -14.92 5.57
N PHE A 83 -30.21 -15.04 6.88
CA PHE A 83 -29.09 -14.86 7.78
C PHE A 83 -28.98 -16.10 8.65
N ALA A 84 -27.85 -16.80 8.56
CA ALA A 84 -27.50 -17.82 9.54
C ALA A 84 -26.74 -17.18 10.70
N ILE A 85 -27.12 -17.56 11.90
CA ILE A 85 -26.32 -17.30 13.08
C ILE A 85 -25.48 -18.55 13.29
N ASN A 86 -24.23 -18.54 12.83
CA ASN A 86 -23.32 -19.68 13.02
C ASN A 86 -22.83 -19.69 14.47
N LYS A 87 -23.68 -20.17 15.39
CA LYS A 87 -23.37 -20.24 16.82
C LYS A 87 -22.34 -21.31 17.15
N ALA A 88 -22.19 -22.34 16.31
CA ALA A 88 -21.39 -23.52 16.64
C ALA A 88 -19.87 -23.24 16.51
N ASP A 89 -19.40 -22.68 15.40
CA ASP A 89 -17.96 -22.44 15.16
C ASP A 89 -17.40 -21.33 16.03
N VAL A 90 -18.17 -20.26 16.22
CA VAL A 90 -17.78 -19.15 17.11
C VAL A 90 -17.75 -19.61 18.57
N SER A 91 -18.69 -20.47 18.99
CA SER A 91 -18.70 -21.01 20.36
C SER A 91 -17.54 -21.96 20.63
N ALA A 92 -17.18 -22.81 19.66
CA ALA A 92 -16.03 -23.72 19.74
C ALA A 92 -14.71 -22.93 19.86
N ARG A 93 -14.47 -21.98 18.94
CA ARG A 93 -13.25 -21.15 18.98
C ARG A 93 -13.18 -20.28 20.24
N ARG A 94 -14.31 -19.77 20.71
CA ARG A 94 -14.38 -19.02 21.96
C ARG A 94 -14.03 -19.90 23.16
N ALA A 95 -14.53 -21.14 23.20
CA ALA A 95 -14.21 -22.09 24.25
C ALA A 95 -12.71 -22.46 24.27
N GLU A 96 -12.10 -22.66 23.09
CA GLU A 96 -10.65 -22.87 22.98
C GLU A 96 -9.85 -21.69 23.53
N LEU A 97 -10.22 -20.46 23.17
CA LEU A 97 -9.53 -19.26 23.65
C LEU A 97 -9.74 -19.07 25.16
N ASP A 98 -10.95 -19.30 25.67
CA ASP A 98 -11.24 -19.23 27.11
C ASP A 98 -10.42 -20.28 27.89
N ALA A 99 -10.26 -21.49 27.35
CA ALA A 99 -9.42 -22.52 27.95
C ALA A 99 -7.92 -22.13 27.93
N ALA A 100 -7.42 -21.62 26.82
CA ALA A 100 -6.02 -21.18 26.71
C ALA A 100 -5.70 -19.97 27.61
N ILE A 101 -6.63 -19.03 27.74
CA ILE A 101 -6.53 -17.88 28.65
C ILE A 101 -6.48 -18.39 30.10
N LEU A 102 -7.39 -19.29 30.50
CA LEU A 102 -7.44 -19.84 31.84
C LEU A 102 -6.16 -20.59 32.20
N GLU A 103 -5.65 -21.43 31.32
CA GLU A 103 -4.40 -22.15 31.50
C GLU A 103 -3.22 -21.20 31.75
N LEU A 104 -3.12 -20.17 30.91
CA LEU A 104 -2.02 -19.19 31.03
C LEU A 104 -2.14 -18.35 32.31
N GLU A 105 -3.35 -17.98 32.73
CA GLU A 105 -3.61 -17.29 33.99
C GLU A 105 -3.21 -18.16 35.20
N GLN A 106 -3.49 -19.47 35.17
CA GLN A 106 -3.09 -20.41 36.23
C GLN A 106 -1.56 -20.53 36.33
N ILE A 107 -0.86 -20.64 35.18
CA ILE A 107 0.61 -20.68 35.16
C ILE A 107 1.20 -19.40 35.74
N MET A 108 0.66 -18.24 35.37
CA MET A 108 1.12 -16.94 35.88
C MET A 108 0.84 -16.78 37.37
N ALA A 109 -0.32 -17.26 37.87
CA ALA A 109 -0.67 -17.25 39.29
C ALA A 109 0.27 -18.14 40.11
N ALA A 110 0.60 -19.33 39.62
CA ALA A 110 1.58 -20.23 40.25
C ALA A 110 2.98 -19.62 40.32
N ALA A 111 3.43 -18.98 39.23
CA ALA A 111 4.71 -18.26 39.21
C ALA A 111 4.75 -17.10 40.20
N LYS A 112 3.66 -16.35 40.34
CA LYS A 112 3.53 -15.25 41.32
C LYS A 112 3.54 -15.77 42.76
N ALA A 113 2.91 -16.90 43.02
CA ALA A 113 2.90 -17.54 44.35
C ALA A 113 4.33 -18.03 44.71
N ALA A 114 5.05 -18.60 43.75
CA ALA A 114 6.47 -19.01 43.95
C ALA A 114 7.38 -17.80 44.24
N ASP A 115 7.19 -16.67 43.54
CA ASP A 115 7.91 -15.43 43.81
C ASP A 115 7.66 -14.91 45.24
N ALA A 116 6.39 -14.92 45.67
CA ALA A 116 6.04 -14.49 47.03
C ALA A 116 6.68 -15.37 48.09
N LEU A 117 6.75 -16.69 47.88
CA LEU A 117 7.43 -17.62 48.78
C LEU A 117 8.92 -17.36 48.84
N ASP A 118 9.57 -17.18 47.70
CA ASP A 118 11.00 -16.87 47.65
C ASP A 118 11.32 -15.51 48.31
N GLN A 119 10.48 -14.50 48.08
CA GLN A 119 10.63 -13.20 48.77
C GLN A 119 10.49 -13.32 50.29
N GLN A 120 9.56 -14.11 50.76
CA GLN A 120 9.38 -14.38 52.18
C GLN A 120 10.60 -15.07 52.78
N GLN A 121 11.17 -16.06 52.07
CA GLN A 121 12.39 -16.75 52.49
C GLN A 121 13.61 -15.82 52.43
N ILE A 122 13.76 -14.96 51.44
CA ILE A 122 14.80 -13.94 51.37
C ILE A 122 14.71 -13.01 52.58
N HIS A 123 13.53 -12.51 52.90
CA HIS A 123 13.30 -11.65 54.06
C HIS A 123 13.67 -12.34 55.37
N HIS A 124 13.28 -13.62 55.53
CA HIS A 124 13.68 -14.41 56.71
C HIS A 124 15.20 -14.58 56.80
N LEU A 125 15.89 -14.95 55.73
CA LEU A 125 17.34 -15.08 55.69
C LEU A 125 18.07 -13.77 56.01
N GLN A 126 17.54 -12.64 55.50
CA GLN A 126 18.09 -11.31 55.81
C GLN A 126 17.86 -10.91 57.26
N SER A 127 16.73 -11.27 57.88
CA SER A 127 16.48 -11.01 59.29
C SER A 127 17.40 -11.76 60.21
N LEU A 128 17.80 -13.01 59.81
CA LEU A 128 18.82 -13.77 60.53
C LEU A 128 20.19 -13.09 60.49
N MET A 129 20.55 -12.46 59.38
CA MET A 129 21.80 -11.70 59.25
C MET A 129 21.82 -10.43 60.13
N GLY A 130 20.67 -9.76 60.28
CA GLY A 130 20.54 -8.52 61.08
C GLY A 130 20.50 -8.73 62.60
N GLN A 131 20.16 -9.94 63.06
CA GLN A 131 20.05 -10.25 64.49
C GLN A 131 21.36 -10.76 65.12
N ALA A 132 22.38 -11.05 64.37
CA ALA A 132 23.64 -11.67 64.81
C ALA A 132 24.47 -10.89 65.87
N PRO A 133 24.43 -9.54 65.99
CA PRO A 133 25.28 -8.83 66.97
C PRO A 133 24.68 -8.68 68.37
N GLN A 134 23.40 -9.02 68.63
CA GLN A 134 22.72 -8.65 69.89
C GLN A 134 22.42 -9.79 70.83
N GLY A 135 23.28 -10.82 70.90
CA GLY A 135 23.33 -11.72 72.10
C GLY A 135 22.15 -12.68 72.27
N GLN A 136 21.40 -13.02 71.23
CA GLN A 136 20.39 -14.06 71.34
C GLN A 136 20.97 -15.48 71.23
N ALA A 137 20.51 -16.38 72.08
CA ALA A 137 21.10 -17.67 72.44
C ALA A 137 21.33 -18.68 71.28
N VAL A 138 20.84 -18.45 70.09
CA VAL A 138 20.97 -19.38 68.94
C VAL A 138 22.39 -19.34 68.33
N PHE A 139 23.07 -18.19 68.43
CA PHE A 139 24.40 -18.01 67.83
C PHE A 139 25.53 -18.08 68.83
N ALA A 140 25.27 -18.12 70.18
CA ALA A 140 26.25 -18.18 71.24
C ALA A 140 27.08 -19.47 71.23
N GLN A 141 26.71 -20.51 70.52
CA GLN A 141 27.39 -21.81 70.46
C GLN A 141 28.21 -22.02 69.19
N VAL A 142 28.23 -21.04 68.25
CA VAL A 142 28.99 -21.16 66.99
C VAL A 142 30.27 -20.38 67.07
N PRO A 143 31.46 -21.01 66.89
CA PRO A 143 32.73 -20.33 66.88
C PRO A 143 32.80 -19.21 65.84
N VAL A 144 33.40 -18.07 66.21
CA VAL A 144 33.43 -16.84 65.35
C VAL A 144 34.06 -17.12 63.98
N GLU A 145 34.95 -18.07 63.88
CA GLU A 145 35.66 -18.51 62.67
C GLU A 145 34.67 -19.13 61.63
N LYS A 146 33.50 -19.63 62.05
CA LYS A 146 32.51 -20.23 61.20
C LYS A 146 31.41 -19.20 60.70
N TRP A 147 31.45 -18.00 61.26
CA TRP A 147 30.42 -16.98 60.90
C TRP A 147 30.57 -16.50 59.48
N SER A 148 31.80 -16.30 58.99
CA SER A 148 32.02 -15.87 57.59
C SER A 148 31.50 -16.89 56.59
N SER A 149 31.69 -18.19 56.85
CA SER A 149 31.16 -19.26 55.98
C SER A 149 29.63 -19.39 56.06
N ALA A 150 29.03 -19.17 57.23
CA ALA A 150 27.58 -19.16 57.39
C ALA A 150 26.93 -18.00 56.65
N TRP A 151 27.50 -16.80 56.75
CA TRP A 151 27.01 -15.62 56.01
C TRP A 151 27.21 -15.75 54.51
N ALA A 152 28.33 -16.30 54.06
CA ALA A 152 28.53 -16.58 52.65
C ALA A 152 27.49 -17.57 52.10
N SER A 153 27.13 -18.59 52.92
CA SER A 153 26.08 -19.56 52.56
C SER A 153 24.70 -18.93 52.48
N ILE A 154 24.34 -18.05 53.44
CA ILE A 154 23.08 -17.31 53.43
C ILE A 154 23.05 -16.34 52.22
N GLY A 155 24.15 -15.60 51.97
CA GLY A 155 24.27 -14.71 50.82
C GLY A 155 24.05 -15.44 49.51
N LYS A 156 24.68 -16.61 49.34
CA LYS A 156 24.49 -17.45 48.15
C LYS A 156 23.03 -17.95 48.00
N ALA A 157 22.39 -18.31 49.12
CA ALA A 157 20.99 -18.73 49.12
C ALA A 157 20.02 -17.58 48.73
N VAL A 158 20.30 -16.36 49.20
CA VAL A 158 19.54 -15.15 48.80
C VAL A 158 19.73 -14.86 47.32
N GLU A 159 20.99 -14.88 46.83
CA GLU A 159 21.31 -14.65 45.42
C GLU A 159 20.63 -15.65 44.49
N GLN A 160 20.64 -16.93 44.83
CA GLN A 160 19.95 -17.98 44.05
C GLN A 160 18.45 -17.74 43.95
N ARG A 161 17.80 -17.37 45.07
CA ARG A 161 16.36 -17.07 45.05
C ARG A 161 16.04 -15.81 44.25
N GLN A 162 16.86 -14.77 44.40
CA GLN A 162 16.71 -13.55 43.63
C GLN A 162 16.88 -13.80 42.14
N ALA A 163 17.84 -14.63 41.73
CA ALA A 163 18.05 -15.05 40.35
C ALA A 163 16.82 -15.82 39.81
N ALA A 164 16.24 -16.71 40.63
CA ALA A 164 15.03 -17.45 40.23
C ALA A 164 13.80 -16.51 40.04
N ILE A 165 13.63 -15.52 40.92
CA ILE A 165 12.57 -14.48 40.76
C ILE A 165 12.79 -13.70 39.47
N ASN A 166 14.02 -13.25 39.20
CA ASN A 166 14.33 -12.49 37.98
C ASN A 166 14.07 -13.32 36.71
N GLN A 167 14.44 -14.58 36.69
CA GLN A 167 14.20 -15.49 35.58
C GLN A 167 12.69 -15.68 35.33
N ARG A 168 11.90 -15.93 36.41
CA ARG A 168 10.42 -16.03 36.29
C ARG A 168 9.78 -14.71 35.86
N ALA A 169 10.35 -13.56 36.23
CA ALA A 169 9.85 -12.26 35.79
C ALA A 169 9.92 -12.08 34.28
N VAL A 170 11.02 -12.50 33.64
CA VAL A 170 11.16 -12.47 32.16
C VAL A 170 10.15 -13.39 31.50
N VAL A 171 10.00 -14.63 31.99
CA VAL A 171 9.02 -15.58 31.45
C VAL A 171 7.60 -15.02 31.60
N ARG A 172 7.27 -14.45 32.75
CA ARG A 172 5.96 -13.86 33.04
C ARG A 172 5.64 -12.66 32.15
N HIS A 173 6.63 -11.83 31.81
CA HIS A 173 6.44 -10.74 30.84
C HIS A 173 6.01 -11.27 29.47
N ASN A 174 6.68 -12.29 28.95
CA ASN A 174 6.32 -12.92 27.66
C ASN A 174 4.93 -13.58 27.72
N GLN A 175 4.61 -14.22 28.86
CA GLN A 175 3.27 -14.81 29.08
C GLN A 175 2.18 -13.75 29.13
N GLN A 176 2.45 -12.57 29.71
CA GLN A 176 1.52 -11.46 29.73
C GLN A 176 1.20 -10.96 28.31
N GLN A 177 2.22 -10.78 27.46
CA GLN A 177 2.03 -10.39 26.06
C GLN A 177 1.14 -11.41 25.32
N LYS A 178 1.40 -12.71 25.54
CA LYS A 178 0.57 -13.78 24.94
C LYS A 178 -0.85 -13.75 25.45
N LEU A 179 -1.05 -13.50 26.75
CA LEU A 179 -2.38 -13.39 27.35
C LEU A 179 -3.18 -12.21 26.77
N ASP A 180 -2.51 -11.07 26.60
CA ASP A 180 -3.13 -9.88 26.01
C ASP A 180 -3.52 -10.11 24.54
N ALA A 181 -2.68 -10.80 23.75
CA ALA A 181 -3.00 -11.20 22.38
C ALA A 181 -4.21 -12.14 22.31
N LEU A 182 -4.28 -13.17 23.18
CA LEU A 182 -5.42 -14.09 23.24
C LEU A 182 -6.73 -13.38 23.64
N ARG A 183 -6.65 -12.44 24.59
CA ARG A 183 -7.80 -11.62 25.00
C ARG A 183 -8.28 -10.70 23.90
N GLN A 184 -7.34 -10.10 23.14
CA GLN A 184 -7.67 -9.27 21.97
C GLN A 184 -8.36 -10.11 20.88
N GLU A 185 -7.85 -11.31 20.57
CA GLU A 185 -8.47 -12.23 19.62
C GLU A 185 -9.89 -12.62 20.07
N ARG A 186 -10.06 -12.96 21.36
CA ARG A 186 -11.38 -13.24 21.95
C ARG A 186 -12.35 -12.06 21.84
N GLN A 187 -11.87 -10.85 22.04
CA GLN A 187 -12.68 -9.64 21.91
C GLN A 187 -13.08 -9.39 20.45
N GLN A 188 -12.17 -9.62 19.49
CA GLN A 188 -12.46 -9.52 18.06
C GLN A 188 -13.52 -10.54 17.63
N LEU A 189 -13.46 -11.78 18.13
CA LEU A 189 -14.52 -12.78 17.93
C LEU A 189 -15.88 -12.34 18.50
N GLY A 190 -15.91 -11.51 19.53
CA GLY A 190 -17.15 -10.97 20.10
C GLY A 190 -17.76 -9.80 19.33
N GLN A 191 -16.94 -9.07 18.57
CA GLN A 191 -17.36 -7.93 17.73
C GLN A 191 -17.56 -8.32 16.26
N GLY A 192 -16.92 -9.40 15.79
CA GLY A 192 -16.99 -9.92 14.43
C GLY A 192 -18.19 -10.82 14.24
N GLN A 193 -19.27 -10.22 13.78
CA GLN A 193 -20.35 -10.80 12.98
C GLN A 193 -20.67 -12.31 13.20
N THR A 194 -21.46 -12.60 14.18
CA THR A 194 -22.22 -13.84 14.31
C THR A 194 -23.31 -14.02 13.23
N ARG A 195 -23.37 -13.15 12.23
CA ARG A 195 -24.32 -13.23 11.11
C ARG A 195 -23.57 -13.53 9.83
N SER A 196 -23.52 -14.79 9.42
CA SER A 196 -23.20 -15.12 8.03
C SER A 196 -24.45 -14.98 7.18
N ARG A 197 -24.29 -14.48 5.97
CA ARG A 197 -25.39 -14.48 5.00
C ARG A 197 -25.55 -15.87 4.43
N GLU A 198 -26.78 -16.26 4.20
CA GLU A 198 -27.13 -17.48 3.45
C GLU A 198 -27.99 -17.15 2.24
N LEU A 199 -27.80 -17.94 1.19
CA LEU A 199 -28.67 -17.94 0.04
C LEU A 199 -29.44 -19.25 0.02
N VAL A 200 -30.75 -19.16 -0.01
CA VAL A 200 -31.66 -20.29 -0.20
C VAL A 200 -32.07 -20.31 -1.66
N LEU A 201 -31.61 -21.32 -2.40
CA LEU A 201 -31.92 -21.54 -3.80
C LEU A 201 -33.00 -22.60 -3.88
N THR A 202 -34.18 -22.26 -4.36
CA THR A 202 -35.23 -23.22 -4.66
C THR A 202 -35.01 -23.74 -6.09
N VAL A 203 -34.75 -25.04 -6.21
CA VAL A 203 -34.48 -25.71 -7.47
C VAL A 203 -35.41 -26.89 -7.70
N SER A 204 -35.78 -27.19 -8.96
CA SER A 204 -36.54 -28.37 -9.32
C SER A 204 -35.77 -29.24 -10.31
N ALA A 205 -35.78 -30.58 -10.06
CA ALA A 205 -35.19 -31.57 -10.93
C ALA A 205 -36.28 -32.49 -11.46
N ASN A 206 -36.42 -32.59 -12.79
CA ASN A 206 -37.43 -33.48 -13.41
C ASN A 206 -37.06 -34.97 -13.30
N LYS A 207 -35.78 -35.27 -13.08
CA LYS A 207 -35.21 -36.61 -12.89
C LYS A 207 -33.98 -36.53 -12.00
N PRO A 208 -33.52 -37.60 -11.39
CA PRO A 208 -32.28 -37.61 -10.63
C PRO A 208 -31.15 -37.00 -11.45
N SER A 209 -30.45 -36.01 -10.93
CA SER A 209 -29.42 -35.24 -11.61
C SER A 209 -28.45 -34.62 -10.63
N THR A 210 -27.30 -34.15 -11.10
CA THR A 210 -26.38 -33.36 -10.31
C THR A 210 -26.56 -31.89 -10.68
N ALA A 211 -27.06 -31.10 -9.74
CA ALA A 211 -27.10 -29.65 -9.90
C ALA A 211 -25.71 -29.07 -9.67
N LYS A 212 -25.21 -28.34 -10.68
CA LYS A 212 -24.01 -27.51 -10.56
C LYS A 212 -24.45 -26.07 -10.43
N VAL A 213 -24.15 -25.46 -9.28
CA VAL A 213 -24.49 -24.09 -8.98
C VAL A 213 -23.23 -23.22 -9.08
N GLU A 214 -23.35 -22.11 -9.77
CA GLU A 214 -22.34 -21.08 -9.90
C GLU A 214 -22.93 -19.76 -9.38
N LEU A 215 -22.25 -19.17 -8.40
CA LEU A 215 -22.58 -17.88 -7.81
C LEU A 215 -21.51 -16.88 -8.21
N LYS A 216 -21.88 -15.80 -8.89
CA LYS A 216 -20.99 -14.68 -9.19
C LYS A 216 -21.48 -13.44 -8.49
N TYR A 217 -20.58 -12.73 -7.83
CA TYR A 217 -20.90 -11.48 -7.15
C TYR A 217 -19.67 -10.59 -7.04
N PHE A 218 -19.95 -9.32 -6.89
CA PHE A 218 -18.98 -8.26 -6.74
C PHE A 218 -18.73 -7.94 -5.26
N THR A 219 -17.49 -7.61 -4.91
CA THR A 219 -17.13 -7.11 -3.58
C THR A 219 -16.11 -5.99 -3.67
N ARG A 220 -16.18 -5.02 -2.73
CA ARG A 220 -15.16 -3.98 -2.54
C ARG A 220 -14.17 -4.33 -1.43
N GLN A 221 -14.35 -5.47 -0.79
CA GLN A 221 -13.49 -5.93 0.31
C GLN A 221 -12.27 -6.71 -0.15
N ALA A 222 -12.15 -6.94 -1.45
CA ALA A 222 -10.99 -7.54 -2.07
C ALA A 222 -10.62 -6.79 -3.35
N GLY A 223 -9.36 -6.88 -3.75
CA GLY A 223 -8.86 -6.23 -4.95
C GLY A 223 -7.34 -6.20 -4.94
N TRP A 224 -6.75 -5.33 -5.75
CA TRP A 224 -5.32 -5.16 -5.80
C TRP A 224 -4.90 -3.70 -6.02
N GLN A 225 -3.65 -3.41 -5.69
CA GLN A 225 -3.04 -2.10 -5.93
C GLN A 225 -1.76 -2.28 -6.74
N ASN A 226 -1.52 -1.36 -7.67
CA ASN A 226 -0.32 -1.38 -8.47
C ASN A 226 0.89 -0.81 -7.73
N GLN A 227 1.99 -1.51 -7.81
CA GLN A 227 3.31 -1.05 -7.43
C GLN A 227 4.26 -1.25 -8.61
N LEU A 228 5.06 -0.24 -8.92
CA LEU A 228 6.12 -0.34 -9.90
C LEU A 228 7.48 -0.33 -9.18
N ARG A 229 8.36 -1.20 -9.60
CA ARG A 229 9.78 -1.15 -9.29
C ARG A 229 10.52 -0.80 -10.55
N VAL A 230 11.29 0.29 -10.51
CA VAL A 230 12.11 0.76 -11.62
C VAL A 230 13.56 0.77 -11.14
N ASP A 231 14.41 -0.06 -11.72
CA ASP A 231 15.80 -0.25 -11.31
C ASP A 231 16.74 0.05 -12.49
N LEU A 232 17.46 1.14 -12.41
CA LEU A 232 18.46 1.52 -13.40
C LEU A 232 19.76 0.76 -13.15
N ASN A 233 20.23 0.03 -14.14
CA ASN A 233 21.62 -0.41 -14.22
C ASN A 233 22.44 0.63 -14.98
N SER A 234 23.16 1.46 -14.25
CA SER A 234 23.92 2.59 -14.82
C SER A 234 25.13 2.17 -15.65
N ARG A 235 25.61 0.92 -15.50
CA ARG A 235 26.77 0.38 -16.24
C ARG A 235 26.38 -0.16 -17.60
N ASN A 236 25.24 -0.86 -17.64
CA ASN A 236 24.76 -1.54 -18.86
C ASN A 236 23.76 -0.67 -19.64
N GLU A 237 23.45 0.52 -19.13
CA GLU A 237 22.47 1.45 -19.72
C GLU A 237 21.14 0.77 -20.04
N ASN A 238 20.62 0.01 -19.07
CA ASN A 238 19.29 -0.58 -19.13
C ASN A 238 18.48 -0.29 -17.86
N VAL A 239 17.18 -0.34 -17.98
CA VAL A 239 16.25 -0.18 -16.87
C VAL A 239 15.38 -1.43 -16.78
N ALA A 240 15.36 -2.07 -15.60
CA ALA A 240 14.45 -3.14 -15.28
C ALA A 240 13.17 -2.54 -14.65
N VAL A 241 12.04 -2.74 -15.32
CA VAL A 241 10.73 -2.29 -14.81
C VAL A 241 9.89 -3.50 -14.47
N THR A 242 9.41 -3.55 -13.22
CA THR A 242 8.57 -4.64 -12.72
C THR A 242 7.26 -4.09 -12.20
N GLY A 243 6.15 -4.58 -12.73
CA GLY A 243 4.81 -4.33 -12.23
C GLY A 243 4.44 -5.39 -11.19
N ILE A 244 4.05 -4.94 -10.01
CA ILE A 244 3.73 -5.79 -8.86
C ILE A 244 2.29 -5.48 -8.44
N ALA A 245 1.46 -6.54 -8.38
CA ALA A 245 0.13 -6.46 -7.80
C ALA A 245 0.22 -6.75 -6.30
N LEU A 246 -0.21 -5.81 -5.49
CA LEU A 246 -0.43 -5.99 -4.06
C LEU A 246 -1.90 -6.37 -3.85
N ILE A 247 -2.17 -7.66 -3.67
CA ILE A 247 -3.52 -8.21 -3.56
C ILE A 247 -3.92 -8.23 -2.09
N HIS A 248 -5.13 -7.75 -1.80
CA HIS A 248 -5.73 -7.78 -0.47
C HIS A 248 -7.05 -8.54 -0.47
N ASN A 249 -7.32 -9.21 0.64
CA ASN A 249 -8.55 -9.93 0.91
C ASN A 249 -9.07 -9.57 2.31
N ARG A 250 -10.17 -8.84 2.39
CA ARG A 250 -10.86 -8.46 3.64
C ARG A 250 -12.31 -8.95 3.66
N THR A 251 -12.61 -9.99 2.86
CA THR A 251 -13.97 -10.50 2.70
C THR A 251 -14.51 -11.26 3.92
N GLY A 252 -13.68 -11.54 4.91
CA GLY A 252 -14.02 -12.40 6.04
C GLY A 252 -13.82 -13.89 5.76
N GLU A 253 -13.32 -14.26 4.59
CA GLU A 253 -13.12 -15.64 4.15
C GLU A 253 -11.71 -15.87 3.63
N ASP A 254 -11.10 -16.97 4.04
CA ASP A 254 -9.81 -17.38 3.56
C ASP A 254 -9.93 -17.98 2.15
N TRP A 255 -9.13 -17.47 1.24
CA TRP A 255 -9.03 -18.03 -0.11
C TRP A 255 -7.99 -19.15 -0.13
N GLN A 256 -8.38 -20.30 -0.69
CA GLN A 256 -7.49 -21.45 -0.84
C GLN A 256 -7.54 -21.94 -2.29
N ASN A 257 -6.38 -21.93 -2.95
CA ASN A 257 -6.23 -22.41 -4.34
C ASN A 257 -7.18 -21.72 -5.34
N VAL A 258 -7.42 -20.42 -5.17
CA VAL A 258 -8.32 -19.64 -6.02
C VAL A 258 -7.63 -19.30 -7.34
N ARG A 259 -8.29 -19.54 -8.46
CA ARG A 259 -7.83 -19.07 -9.78
C ARG A 259 -8.04 -17.58 -9.87
N ALA A 260 -6.97 -16.81 -9.74
CA ALA A 260 -7.03 -15.36 -9.74
C ALA A 260 -6.57 -14.78 -11.08
N THR A 261 -7.24 -13.72 -11.51
CA THR A 261 -6.94 -12.94 -12.71
C THR A 261 -6.93 -11.46 -12.34
N LEU A 262 -5.91 -10.72 -12.76
CA LEU A 262 -5.86 -9.26 -12.58
C LEU A 262 -6.57 -8.58 -13.74
N GLY A 263 -7.59 -7.78 -13.45
CA GLY A 263 -8.17 -6.83 -14.37
C GLY A 263 -7.40 -5.51 -14.27
N LEU A 264 -6.82 -5.05 -15.38
CA LEU A 264 -5.95 -3.87 -15.39
C LEU A 264 -6.73 -2.55 -15.43
N VAL A 265 -7.98 -2.60 -15.88
CA VAL A 265 -8.87 -1.44 -15.95
C VAL A 265 -10.00 -1.65 -14.96
N PRO A 266 -10.34 -0.65 -14.11
CA PRO A 266 -11.51 -0.75 -13.26
C PRO A 266 -12.75 -0.97 -14.10
N ALA A 267 -13.54 -1.99 -13.79
CA ALA A 267 -14.87 -2.12 -14.33
C ALA A 267 -15.70 -0.95 -13.77
N GLY A 268 -15.98 0.05 -14.57
CA GLY A 268 -16.71 1.24 -14.14
C GLY A 268 -17.57 1.81 -15.24
N TYR A 269 -18.82 2.06 -14.91
CA TYR A 269 -19.73 2.82 -15.73
C TYR A 269 -19.52 4.31 -15.45
N ARG A 270 -19.34 5.10 -16.52
CA ARG A 270 -19.41 6.56 -16.44
C ARG A 270 -20.66 7.01 -17.18
N HIS A 271 -21.50 7.72 -16.47
CA HIS A 271 -22.66 8.37 -17.08
C HIS A 271 -22.18 9.38 -18.14
N LEU A 272 -22.80 9.38 -19.30
CA LEU A 272 -22.57 10.43 -20.31
C LEU A 272 -23.08 11.74 -19.72
N PRO A 273 -22.23 12.78 -19.60
CA PRO A 273 -22.71 14.07 -19.11
C PRO A 273 -23.64 14.69 -20.14
N ASP A 274 -24.76 15.25 -19.70
CA ASP A 274 -25.63 16.05 -20.57
C ASP A 274 -24.88 17.33 -20.95
N PRO A 275 -24.77 17.63 -22.24
CA PRO A 275 -24.14 18.86 -22.69
C PRO A 275 -24.93 20.07 -22.20
N THR A 276 -24.33 20.86 -21.33
CA THR A 276 -24.91 22.13 -20.88
C THR A 276 -24.17 23.28 -21.53
N PRO A 277 -24.86 24.40 -21.89
CA PRO A 277 -24.20 25.55 -22.49
C PRO A 277 -23.23 26.21 -21.50
N TRP A 278 -22.04 26.52 -21.96
CA TRP A 278 -21.08 27.33 -21.21
C TRP A 278 -21.45 28.81 -21.32
N ILE A 279 -22.08 29.33 -20.29
CA ILE A 279 -22.52 30.74 -20.28
C ILE A 279 -21.44 31.61 -19.62
N VAL A 280 -20.86 32.52 -20.38
CA VAL A 280 -19.94 33.54 -19.86
C VAL A 280 -20.76 34.79 -19.52
N ARG A 281 -20.56 35.32 -18.32
CA ARG A 281 -21.24 36.57 -17.86
C ARG A 281 -20.17 37.57 -17.41
N LEU A 282 -20.47 38.85 -17.56
CA LEU A 282 -19.61 39.89 -16.98
C LEU A 282 -19.63 39.73 -15.46
N ALA A 283 -18.43 39.72 -14.86
CA ALA A 283 -18.29 39.71 -13.41
C ALA A 283 -18.82 41.03 -12.86
N ALA A 284 -19.72 40.99 -11.89
CA ALA A 284 -20.09 42.17 -11.13
C ALA A 284 -18.85 42.67 -10.34
N PRO A 285 -18.62 43.99 -10.24
CA PRO A 285 -17.51 44.52 -9.44
C PRO A 285 -17.62 44.02 -8.00
N GLN A 286 -16.62 43.26 -7.56
CA GLN A 286 -16.56 42.78 -6.17
C GLN A 286 -16.16 43.95 -5.27
N PRO A 287 -16.88 44.22 -4.17
CA PRO A 287 -16.40 45.12 -3.14
C PRO A 287 -15.12 44.53 -2.52
N GLU A 288 -14.09 45.37 -2.37
CA GLU A 288 -12.82 44.98 -1.76
C GLU A 288 -13.04 44.37 -0.36
N MET A 289 -12.95 43.06 -0.24
CA MET A 289 -12.92 42.41 1.06
C MET A 289 -11.51 42.50 1.64
N ARG A 290 -11.41 43.20 2.74
CA ARG A 290 -10.23 43.33 3.60
C ARG A 290 -9.64 41.97 3.90
N LYS A 291 -8.38 41.75 3.48
CA LYS A 291 -7.62 40.49 3.70
C LYS A 291 -7.53 40.20 5.21
N GLN A 292 -8.31 39.25 5.68
CA GLN A 292 -8.04 38.56 6.95
C GLN A 292 -7.13 37.39 6.67
N SER A 293 -5.96 37.41 7.28
CA SER A 293 -4.93 36.38 7.19
C SER A 293 -5.43 35.07 7.81
N LEU A 294 -5.71 34.08 6.98
CA LEU A 294 -5.88 32.70 7.40
C LEU A 294 -4.50 32.09 7.67
N ARG A 295 -4.18 31.89 8.94
CA ARG A 295 -3.06 31.03 9.37
C ARG A 295 -3.37 29.60 8.95
N ALA A 296 -2.66 29.08 7.97
CA ALA A 296 -2.66 27.67 7.64
C ALA A 296 -1.96 26.90 8.76
N VAL A 297 -2.70 25.98 9.38
CA VAL A 297 -2.13 24.96 10.27
C VAL A 297 -1.47 23.92 9.38
N MET A 298 -0.15 23.87 9.40
CA MET A 298 0.62 22.79 8.77
C MET A 298 0.43 21.52 9.58
N ALA A 299 -0.20 20.50 8.97
CA ALA A 299 -0.19 19.14 9.50
C ALA A 299 1.16 18.48 9.16
N GLU A 300 1.85 18.02 10.17
CA GLU A 300 3.07 17.21 10.03
C GLU A 300 2.77 15.90 9.31
N PRO A 301 3.64 15.46 8.38
CA PRO A 301 3.48 14.13 7.76
C PRO A 301 3.91 13.04 8.76
N ALA A 302 3.00 12.11 9.01
CA ALA A 302 3.27 10.91 9.78
C ALA A 302 4.41 10.09 9.16
N ALA A 303 5.40 9.76 9.98
CA ALA A 303 6.51 8.91 9.61
C ALA A 303 6.03 7.48 9.34
N TYR A 304 6.15 7.02 8.09
CA TYR A 304 5.94 5.62 7.72
C TYR A 304 7.14 4.79 8.15
N GLN A 305 6.88 3.79 8.98
CA GLN A 305 7.83 2.76 9.38
C GLN A 305 8.34 2.00 8.14
N ALA A 306 9.65 1.74 8.14
CA ALA A 306 10.35 1.00 7.10
C ALA A 306 9.98 -0.48 7.18
N ASP A 307 9.23 -0.97 6.19
CA ASP A 307 9.03 -2.39 5.97
C ASP A 307 10.29 -3.03 5.42
N MET A 308 10.71 -4.09 6.08
CA MET A 308 11.83 -4.94 5.72
C MET A 308 11.68 -5.47 4.29
N ALA A 309 12.80 -5.51 3.58
CA ALA A 309 12.88 -6.02 2.22
C ALA A 309 12.66 -7.55 2.21
N GLU A 310 11.43 -7.96 1.93
CA GLU A 310 11.10 -9.33 1.61
C GLU A 310 11.33 -9.58 0.12
N SER A 311 12.10 -10.62 -0.17
CA SER A 311 12.43 -11.03 -1.54
C SER A 311 11.16 -11.37 -2.33
N VAL A 312 10.91 -10.63 -3.39
CA VAL A 312 9.85 -10.93 -4.36
C VAL A 312 10.26 -12.20 -5.11
N SER A 313 9.58 -13.31 -4.82
CA SER A 313 9.74 -14.55 -5.58
C SER A 313 9.19 -14.32 -6.98
N GLY A 314 10.06 -14.35 -7.98
CA GLY A 314 9.68 -14.20 -9.39
C GLY A 314 8.92 -15.43 -9.87
N MET A 315 7.58 -15.40 -9.82
CA MET A 315 6.74 -16.38 -10.49
C MET A 315 6.64 -16.03 -11.99
N PRO A 316 6.70 -17.02 -12.89
CA PRO A 316 6.52 -16.76 -14.32
C PRO A 316 5.14 -16.14 -14.57
N VAL A 317 5.10 -15.10 -15.39
CA VAL A 317 3.88 -14.37 -15.72
C VAL A 317 3.23 -15.02 -16.94
N ALA A 318 1.92 -15.32 -16.85
CA ALA A 318 1.14 -15.75 -18.00
C ALA A 318 0.94 -14.59 -18.99
N ALA A 319 0.89 -14.92 -20.29
CA ALA A 319 0.64 -13.91 -21.31
C ALA A 319 -0.72 -13.20 -21.09
N PRO A 320 -0.79 -11.87 -21.30
CA PRO A 320 -2.04 -11.12 -21.16
C PRO A 320 -3.07 -11.58 -22.20
N VAL A 321 -4.32 -11.68 -21.77
CA VAL A 321 -5.44 -12.05 -22.62
C VAL A 321 -6.40 -10.88 -22.75
N ALA A 322 -6.66 -10.43 -23.99
CA ALA A 322 -7.71 -9.46 -24.27
C ALA A 322 -9.08 -10.12 -24.07
N HIS A 323 -9.92 -9.53 -23.24
CA HIS A 323 -11.29 -9.99 -23.00
C HIS A 323 -12.26 -8.85 -23.36
N GLY A 324 -12.60 -8.73 -24.65
CA GLY A 324 -13.35 -7.59 -25.15
C GLY A 324 -12.57 -6.28 -24.99
N PHE A 325 -13.12 -5.32 -24.23
CA PHE A 325 -12.45 -4.05 -23.89
C PHE A 325 -11.55 -4.15 -22.65
N ASP A 326 -11.55 -5.31 -21.96
CA ASP A 326 -10.80 -5.50 -20.73
C ASP A 326 -9.44 -6.14 -21.02
N MET A 327 -8.40 -5.62 -20.40
CA MET A 327 -7.09 -6.27 -20.35
C MET A 327 -6.99 -7.08 -19.06
N ARG A 328 -6.79 -8.39 -19.20
CA ARG A 328 -6.71 -9.32 -18.06
C ARG A 328 -5.39 -10.09 -18.07
N VAL A 329 -4.81 -10.26 -16.89
CA VAL A 329 -3.60 -11.05 -16.67
C VAL A 329 -3.90 -12.18 -15.69
N PRO A 330 -4.04 -13.43 -16.18
CA PRO A 330 -4.19 -14.57 -15.29
C PRO A 330 -2.93 -14.74 -14.43
N LEU A 331 -3.08 -15.06 -13.15
CA LEU A 331 -1.94 -15.47 -12.33
C LEU A 331 -1.52 -16.88 -12.72
N SER A 332 -0.22 -17.11 -12.77
CA SER A 332 0.36 -18.41 -13.19
C SER A 332 0.14 -19.53 -12.18
N ALA A 333 -0.13 -19.20 -10.91
CA ALA A 333 -0.42 -20.16 -9.85
C ALA A 333 -1.70 -19.76 -9.10
N PRO A 334 -2.42 -20.73 -8.55
CA PRO A 334 -3.56 -20.47 -7.69
C PRO A 334 -3.17 -19.62 -6.48
N LEU A 335 -4.04 -18.69 -6.12
CA LEU A 335 -3.85 -17.78 -4.99
C LEU A 335 -4.42 -18.38 -3.71
N SER A 336 -3.61 -18.44 -2.65
CA SER A 336 -4.07 -18.69 -1.28
C SER A 336 -3.77 -17.47 -0.44
N LEU A 337 -4.81 -16.86 0.14
CA LEU A 337 -4.69 -15.62 0.90
C LEU A 337 -5.74 -15.59 2.02
N ALA A 338 -5.28 -15.57 3.25
CA ALA A 338 -6.17 -15.41 4.41
C ALA A 338 -6.85 -14.04 4.37
N SER A 339 -8.06 -13.99 4.92
CA SER A 339 -8.77 -12.72 5.09
C SER A 339 -8.17 -11.93 6.24
N GLY A 340 -7.98 -10.62 6.05
CA GLY A 340 -7.44 -9.73 7.05
C GLY A 340 -6.48 -8.69 6.48
N ASP A 341 -5.47 -8.32 7.26
CA ASP A 341 -4.49 -7.31 6.86
C ASP A 341 -3.30 -7.87 6.05
N ALA A 342 -3.20 -9.19 5.91
CA ALA A 342 -2.21 -9.82 5.05
C ALA A 342 -2.45 -9.48 3.58
N SER A 343 -1.38 -9.30 2.82
CA SER A 343 -1.42 -9.04 1.38
C SER A 343 -0.44 -9.94 0.64
N ALA A 344 -0.86 -10.39 -0.56
CA ALA A 344 0.02 -11.13 -1.46
C ALA A 344 0.66 -10.18 -2.47
N ARG A 345 1.97 -10.35 -2.72
CA ARG A 345 2.71 -9.60 -3.73
C ARG A 345 2.99 -10.51 -4.92
N VAL A 346 2.45 -10.17 -6.08
CA VAL A 346 2.62 -10.96 -7.30
C VAL A 346 3.13 -10.06 -8.40
N SER A 347 4.24 -10.43 -9.04
CA SER A 347 4.71 -9.75 -10.25
C SER A 347 3.80 -10.15 -11.41
N TYR A 348 3.24 -9.15 -12.13
CA TYR A 348 2.35 -9.40 -13.27
C TYR A 348 2.96 -8.99 -14.60
N GLN A 349 4.06 -8.23 -14.59
CA GLN A 349 4.79 -7.79 -15.77
C GLN A 349 6.22 -7.45 -15.40
N GLN A 350 7.16 -7.82 -16.28
CA GLN A 350 8.57 -7.43 -16.17
C GLN A 350 9.13 -7.12 -17.56
N ALA A 351 9.90 -6.06 -17.65
CA ALA A 351 10.63 -5.72 -18.87
C ALA A 351 12.01 -5.19 -18.52
N GLU A 352 12.97 -5.49 -19.38
CA GLU A 352 14.30 -4.90 -19.40
C GLU A 352 14.42 -4.06 -20.68
N LEU A 353 14.61 -2.75 -20.52
CA LEU A 353 14.51 -1.78 -21.59
C LEU A 353 15.83 -1.01 -21.72
N PRO A 354 16.33 -0.76 -22.94
CA PRO A 354 17.48 0.10 -23.14
C PRO A 354 17.14 1.52 -22.69
N VAL A 355 18.09 2.19 -22.02
CA VAL A 355 17.91 3.55 -21.51
C VAL A 355 19.04 4.44 -22.02
N THR A 356 18.68 5.63 -22.49
CA THR A 356 19.63 6.68 -22.80
C THR A 356 19.88 7.51 -21.56
N LEU A 357 21.13 7.57 -21.10
CA LEU A 357 21.52 8.33 -19.92
C LEU A 357 21.99 9.73 -20.28
N SER A 358 21.46 10.73 -19.63
CA SER A 358 21.92 12.11 -19.68
C SER A 358 22.21 12.65 -18.26
N ARG A 359 22.95 13.75 -18.20
CA ARG A 359 23.18 14.51 -16.98
C ARG A 359 22.57 15.87 -17.18
N GLU A 360 21.62 16.20 -16.34
CA GLU A 360 20.83 17.41 -16.49
C GLU A 360 20.77 18.21 -15.18
N SER A 361 20.84 19.52 -15.30
CA SER A 361 20.60 20.43 -14.17
C SER A 361 19.56 21.45 -14.54
N TYR A 362 18.61 21.67 -13.65
CA TYR A 362 17.49 22.61 -13.79
C TYR A 362 17.76 23.82 -12.91
N LEU A 363 18.29 24.91 -13.50
CA LEU A 363 18.83 26.05 -12.76
C LEU A 363 17.79 26.88 -11.97
N TRP A 364 16.50 26.64 -12.20
CA TRP A 364 15.40 27.24 -11.42
C TRP A 364 15.00 26.45 -10.18
N GLN A 365 15.58 25.26 -10.00
CA GLN A 365 15.43 24.42 -8.82
C GLN A 365 16.69 24.50 -7.94
N GLN A 366 16.81 23.60 -6.99
CA GLN A 366 18.03 23.45 -6.20
C GLN A 366 19.20 23.05 -7.10
N PRO A 367 20.35 23.71 -7.05
CA PRO A 367 21.48 23.39 -7.91
C PRO A 367 22.00 21.97 -7.65
N ALA A 368 21.74 21.06 -8.57
CA ALA A 368 22.25 19.69 -8.57
C ALA A 368 22.31 19.19 -10.02
N VAL A 369 23.27 18.33 -10.34
CA VAL A 369 23.29 17.62 -11.62
C VAL A 369 22.68 16.25 -11.42
N LEU A 370 21.56 16.00 -12.08
CA LEU A 370 20.80 14.77 -11.99
C LEU A 370 21.26 13.77 -13.05
N LEU A 371 21.32 12.49 -12.68
CA LEU A 371 21.37 11.40 -13.64
C LEU A 371 19.94 11.15 -14.14
N VAL A 372 19.70 11.38 -15.42
CA VAL A 372 18.39 11.23 -16.06
C VAL A 372 18.45 10.07 -17.03
N GLY A 373 17.47 9.18 -16.95
CA GLY A 373 17.26 8.10 -17.90
C GLY A 373 16.02 8.37 -18.77
N GLU A 374 16.19 8.13 -20.07
CA GLU A 374 15.10 8.24 -21.06
C GLU A 374 14.99 6.94 -21.84
N TRP A 375 13.76 6.38 -21.93
CA TRP A 375 13.47 5.15 -22.66
C TRP A 375 12.04 5.13 -23.18
N ASP A 376 11.78 4.28 -24.16
CA ASP A 376 10.45 4.04 -24.68
C ASP A 376 9.82 2.83 -23.99
N ASN A 377 8.54 2.94 -23.59
CA ASN A 377 7.81 1.79 -23.06
C ASN A 377 7.41 0.84 -24.20
N THR A 378 8.24 -0.13 -24.51
CA THR A 378 7.96 -1.17 -25.52
C THR A 378 7.23 -2.39 -24.93
N SER A 379 6.84 -2.34 -23.67
CA SER A 379 6.12 -3.44 -22.99
C SER A 379 4.74 -3.65 -23.59
N PRO A 380 4.24 -4.89 -23.66
CA PRO A 380 2.94 -5.20 -24.25
C PRO A 380 1.75 -4.64 -23.44
N LEU A 381 1.96 -4.37 -22.15
CA LEU A 381 0.98 -3.79 -21.25
C LEU A 381 1.41 -2.39 -20.81
N PRO A 382 0.49 -1.49 -20.51
CA PRO A 382 0.81 -0.22 -19.87
C PRO A 382 1.38 -0.46 -18.46
N TRP A 383 2.31 0.38 -18.03
CA TRP A 383 2.70 0.46 -16.63
C TRP A 383 1.68 1.32 -15.89
N LEU A 384 0.88 0.69 -15.04
CA LEU A 384 -0.26 1.36 -14.42
C LEU A 384 0.18 2.42 -13.40
N ALA A 385 -0.69 3.41 -13.16
CA ALA A 385 -0.56 4.36 -12.08
C ALA A 385 -0.46 3.65 -10.72
N GLY A 386 0.26 4.23 -9.76
CA GLY A 386 0.44 3.64 -8.45
C GLY A 386 1.73 4.05 -7.77
N SER A 387 2.13 3.29 -6.76
CA SER A 387 3.37 3.52 -6.02
C SER A 387 4.58 3.08 -6.82
N VAL A 388 5.55 3.97 -7.04
CA VAL A 388 6.81 3.68 -7.75
C VAL A 388 7.96 3.63 -6.77
N THR A 389 8.68 2.53 -6.73
CA THR A 389 9.96 2.41 -6.03
C THR A 389 11.08 2.53 -7.06
N LEU A 390 11.90 3.56 -6.91
CA LEU A 390 13.00 3.87 -7.82
C LEU A 390 14.32 3.38 -7.22
N LEU A 391 15.08 2.65 -8.01
CA LEU A 391 16.40 2.14 -7.65
C LEU A 391 17.45 2.54 -8.70
N ARG A 392 18.69 2.60 -8.26
CA ARG A 392 19.88 2.75 -9.12
C ARG A 392 20.93 1.75 -8.65
N ASP A 393 21.37 0.89 -9.55
CA ASP A 393 22.35 -0.18 -9.26
C ASP A 393 21.97 -1.05 -8.04
N GLY A 394 20.67 -1.37 -7.92
CA GLY A 394 20.09 -2.14 -6.82
C GLY A 394 19.83 -1.35 -5.52
N GLN A 395 20.31 -0.11 -5.42
CA GLN A 395 20.08 0.72 -4.23
C GLN A 395 18.82 1.57 -4.38
N ARG A 396 17.93 1.52 -3.37
CA ARG A 396 16.70 2.32 -3.37
C ARG A 396 17.02 3.80 -3.19
N LEU A 397 16.54 4.61 -4.13
CA LEU A 397 16.65 6.07 -4.09
C LEU A 397 15.44 6.69 -3.39
N THR A 398 14.23 6.35 -3.86
CA THR A 398 13.01 6.96 -3.35
C THR A 398 11.79 6.08 -3.62
N ARG A 399 10.67 6.45 -3.01
CA ARG A 399 9.34 5.94 -3.32
C ARG A 399 8.39 7.12 -3.47
N TYR A 400 7.62 7.14 -4.55
CA TYR A 400 6.63 8.19 -4.80
C TYR A 400 5.38 7.61 -5.45
N HIS A 401 4.31 8.38 -5.54
CA HIS A 401 3.08 7.96 -6.20
C HIS A 401 2.96 8.63 -7.56
N ARG A 402 2.80 7.82 -8.62
CA ARG A 402 2.53 8.28 -9.99
C ARG A 402 1.02 8.22 -10.24
N GLN A 403 0.44 9.33 -10.66
CA GLN A 403 -1.00 9.42 -10.90
C GLN A 403 -1.42 8.90 -12.28
N GLN A 404 -0.52 8.90 -13.26
CA GLN A 404 -0.81 8.52 -14.64
C GLN A 404 -0.07 7.24 -15.01
N SER A 405 -0.77 6.37 -15.74
CA SER A 405 -0.18 5.18 -16.35
C SER A 405 0.74 5.58 -17.51
N ILE A 406 1.76 4.77 -17.77
CA ILE A 406 2.66 4.90 -18.91
C ILE A 406 2.18 3.94 -19.99
N LYS A 407 1.69 4.49 -21.11
CA LYS A 407 1.14 3.70 -22.21
C LYS A 407 2.24 3.00 -22.99
N GLN A 408 1.89 1.96 -23.74
CA GLN A 408 2.78 1.36 -24.71
C GLN A 408 3.20 2.41 -25.77
N GLY A 409 4.48 2.46 -26.12
CA GLY A 409 5.07 3.44 -27.03
C GLY A 409 5.30 4.83 -26.43
N GLU A 410 4.93 5.06 -25.18
CA GLU A 410 5.17 6.33 -24.50
C GLU A 410 6.62 6.46 -24.08
N LYS A 411 7.21 7.62 -24.36
CA LYS A 411 8.56 7.98 -23.92
C LYS A 411 8.55 8.34 -22.44
N VAL A 412 9.43 7.74 -21.67
CA VAL A 412 9.57 7.92 -20.24
C VAL A 412 10.87 8.65 -19.95
N LYS A 413 10.81 9.70 -19.15
CA LYS A 413 11.99 10.44 -18.65
C LYS A 413 11.93 10.45 -17.13
N MET A 414 12.97 9.95 -16.46
CA MET A 414 13.05 9.87 -15.00
C MET A 414 14.43 10.28 -14.50
N SER A 415 14.43 10.96 -13.34
CA SER A 415 15.67 11.21 -12.60
C SER A 415 15.99 10.04 -11.68
N PHE A 416 17.25 9.61 -11.72
CA PHE A 416 17.81 8.58 -10.84
C PHE A 416 18.74 9.19 -9.76
N GLY A 417 18.41 10.39 -9.30
CA GLY A 417 19.11 11.11 -8.26
C GLY A 417 20.33 11.88 -8.74
N ASP A 418 21.04 12.47 -7.81
CA ASP A 418 22.20 13.31 -8.09
C ASP A 418 23.38 12.49 -8.60
N ASP A 419 24.16 13.07 -9.51
CA ASP A 419 25.49 12.58 -9.87
C ASP A 419 26.54 13.28 -8.98
N PRO A 420 27.06 12.61 -7.93
CA PRO A 420 27.95 13.26 -6.95
C PRO A 420 29.32 13.65 -7.52
N ARG A 421 29.66 13.17 -8.73
CA ARG A 421 30.90 13.52 -9.42
C ARG A 421 30.80 14.81 -10.23
N LEU A 422 29.62 15.44 -10.27
CA LEU A 422 29.38 16.71 -10.91
C LEU A 422 28.87 17.71 -9.88
N GLN A 423 29.61 18.80 -9.70
CA GLN A 423 29.22 19.88 -8.80
C GLN A 423 28.81 21.08 -9.62
N ILE A 424 27.68 21.68 -9.24
CA ILE A 424 27.20 22.91 -9.82
C ILE A 424 26.99 23.96 -8.71
N THR A 425 27.52 25.15 -8.94
CA THR A 425 27.35 26.31 -8.06
C THR A 425 26.69 27.42 -8.86
N VAL A 426 25.59 27.96 -8.32
CA VAL A 426 24.87 29.08 -8.93
C VAL A 426 24.85 30.23 -7.94
N THR A 427 25.45 31.37 -8.33
CA THR A 427 25.41 32.60 -7.54
C THR A 427 24.63 33.65 -8.31
N ARG A 428 23.66 34.30 -7.66
CA ARG A 428 22.89 35.36 -8.29
C ARG A 428 23.55 36.69 -8.02
N GLU A 429 23.69 37.54 -9.05
CA GLU A 429 24.00 38.93 -8.87
C GLU A 429 22.76 39.68 -8.34
N PRO A 430 22.91 40.73 -7.53
CA PRO A 430 21.74 41.54 -7.16
C PRO A 430 21.00 42.04 -8.39
N SER A 431 19.68 41.88 -8.41
CA SER A 431 18.85 42.40 -9.49
C SER A 431 19.04 43.90 -9.61
N ARG A 432 19.13 44.41 -10.84
CA ARG A 432 19.30 45.82 -11.12
C ARG A 432 18.04 46.37 -11.75
N GLU A 433 17.48 47.36 -11.10
CA GLU A 433 16.42 48.18 -11.65
C GLU A 433 17.02 49.49 -12.20
N GLY A 434 16.55 49.95 -13.33
CA GLY A 434 17.01 51.17 -13.95
C GLY A 434 15.93 51.78 -14.84
N GLU A 435 16.11 53.05 -15.20
CA GLU A 435 15.31 53.73 -16.23
C GLU A 435 16.19 54.02 -17.44
N THR A 436 15.66 53.79 -18.64
CA THR A 436 16.32 54.10 -19.90
C THR A 436 15.39 54.94 -20.80
N GLY A 437 15.98 55.79 -21.63
CA GLY A 437 15.25 56.64 -22.60
C GLY A 437 15.18 58.09 -22.23
N LEU A 438 15.48 58.99 -23.19
CA LEU A 438 15.41 60.46 -23.03
C LEU A 438 14.03 61.01 -23.37
N ILE A 439 13.22 60.32 -24.17
CA ILE A 439 11.93 60.79 -24.68
C ILE A 439 10.79 59.85 -24.25
N SER A 440 10.97 58.53 -24.36
CA SER A 440 10.05 57.53 -23.74
C SER A 440 10.80 56.84 -22.61
N LYS A 441 10.32 57.01 -21.38
CA LYS A 441 10.93 56.35 -20.22
C LYS A 441 10.48 54.90 -20.18
N GLU A 442 11.46 53.99 -20.19
CA GLU A 442 11.25 52.55 -19.96
C GLU A 442 11.96 52.18 -18.66
N SER A 443 11.29 51.37 -17.87
CA SER A 443 11.89 50.70 -16.72
C SER A 443 12.58 49.42 -17.17
N THR A 444 13.71 49.09 -16.56
CA THR A 444 14.47 47.88 -16.84
C THR A 444 14.69 47.07 -15.58
N LEU A 445 14.53 45.78 -15.66
CA LEU A 445 14.86 44.82 -14.60
C LEU A 445 15.84 43.78 -15.18
N SER A 446 17.02 43.66 -14.61
CA SER A 446 17.99 42.64 -15.03
C SER A 446 18.34 41.69 -13.88
N ALA A 447 18.41 40.39 -14.20
CA ALA A 447 18.85 39.34 -13.29
C ALA A 447 19.91 38.48 -13.98
N ILE A 448 21.04 38.30 -13.31
CA ILE A 448 22.18 37.52 -13.83
C ILE A 448 22.59 36.48 -12.81
N LYS A 449 22.85 35.25 -13.30
CA LYS A 449 23.40 34.12 -12.56
C LYS A 449 24.83 33.85 -13.03
N ASN A 450 25.75 33.66 -12.10
CA ASN A 450 27.08 33.13 -12.37
C ASN A 450 27.03 31.64 -12.07
N ILE A 451 27.34 30.80 -13.03
CA ILE A 451 27.28 29.35 -12.96
C ILE A 451 28.69 28.81 -13.05
N THR A 452 29.05 27.95 -12.13
CA THR A 452 30.29 27.16 -12.14
C THR A 452 29.92 25.68 -12.14
N LEU A 453 30.40 24.91 -13.12
CA LEU A 453 30.20 23.48 -13.26
C LEU A 453 31.55 22.79 -13.18
N LEU A 454 31.76 21.88 -12.23
CA LEU A 454 32.98 21.16 -11.98
C LEU A 454 32.77 19.64 -12.15
N SER A 455 33.65 18.98 -12.89
CA SER A 455 33.66 17.54 -13.11
C SER A 455 34.75 16.85 -12.28
N HIS A 456 34.41 15.81 -11.58
CA HIS A 456 35.34 14.87 -10.91
C HIS A 456 35.45 13.55 -11.68
N TYR A 457 34.97 13.51 -12.92
CA TYR A 457 35.17 12.36 -13.79
C TYR A 457 36.61 12.30 -14.32
N ASP A 458 37.11 11.09 -14.55
CA ASP A 458 38.40 10.79 -15.14
C ASP A 458 38.37 10.77 -16.67
N LYS A 459 37.21 11.02 -17.27
CA LYS A 459 36.94 11.07 -18.70
C LYS A 459 36.06 12.26 -19.07
N PRO A 460 36.04 12.70 -20.33
CA PRO A 460 35.11 13.74 -20.76
C PRO A 460 33.64 13.35 -20.47
N ILE A 461 32.84 14.30 -20.02
CA ILE A 461 31.44 14.09 -19.68
C ILE A 461 30.58 15.24 -20.20
N THR A 462 29.44 14.90 -20.80
CA THR A 462 28.50 15.89 -21.30
C THR A 462 27.41 16.15 -20.27
N VAL A 463 27.12 17.44 -20.01
CA VAL A 463 26.10 17.92 -19.08
C VAL A 463 25.20 18.91 -19.80
N ASN A 464 23.89 18.73 -19.67
CA ASN A 464 22.86 19.63 -20.14
C ASN A 464 22.38 20.52 -18.99
N LEU A 465 22.50 21.82 -19.13
CA LEU A 465 21.92 22.79 -18.20
C LEU A 465 20.66 23.37 -18.83
N LEU A 466 19.58 23.38 -18.07
CA LEU A 466 18.32 23.96 -18.50
C LEU A 466 17.97 25.14 -17.58
N ASP A 467 17.51 26.25 -18.19
CA ASP A 467 16.94 27.37 -17.44
C ASP A 467 15.78 28.01 -18.20
N ARG A 468 15.01 28.81 -17.52
CA ARG A 468 13.85 29.50 -18.07
C ARG A 468 14.13 30.98 -18.23
N LEU A 469 13.88 31.51 -19.43
CA LEU A 469 13.70 32.94 -19.63
C LEU A 469 12.27 33.34 -19.34
N PRO A 470 12.03 34.51 -18.77
CA PRO A 470 10.68 35.08 -18.73
C PRO A 470 10.08 35.19 -20.13
N VAL A 471 8.81 34.97 -20.25
CA VAL A 471 8.06 35.16 -21.51
C VAL A 471 7.19 36.40 -21.35
N ALA A 472 7.28 37.34 -22.29
CA ALA A 472 6.46 38.55 -22.31
C ALA A 472 4.98 38.19 -22.38
N GLY A 473 4.16 38.73 -21.49
CA GLY A 473 2.72 38.53 -21.44
C GLY A 473 1.94 39.43 -22.38
N ASN A 474 2.55 40.53 -22.86
CA ASN A 474 2.00 41.50 -23.81
C ASN A 474 3.14 42.14 -24.63
N ASP A 475 2.78 42.93 -25.63
CA ASP A 475 3.71 43.55 -26.58
C ASP A 475 4.52 44.70 -25.98
N ASP A 476 4.11 45.25 -24.82
CA ASP A 476 4.80 46.33 -24.15
C ASP A 476 5.99 45.88 -23.32
N ILE A 477 6.15 44.56 -23.14
CA ILE A 477 7.25 43.94 -22.42
C ILE A 477 8.22 43.29 -23.40
N THR A 478 9.49 43.69 -23.30
CA THR A 478 10.57 43.07 -24.08
C THR A 478 11.52 42.32 -23.16
N VAL A 479 11.74 41.03 -23.43
CA VAL A 479 12.70 40.20 -22.71
C VAL A 479 13.91 39.90 -23.61
N THR A 480 15.08 40.24 -23.10
CA THR A 480 16.36 40.01 -23.81
C THR A 480 17.25 39.10 -22.97
N ALA A 481 17.70 37.98 -23.56
CA ALA A 481 18.68 37.10 -22.92
C ALA A 481 20.02 37.83 -22.74
N LYS A 482 20.71 37.58 -21.63
CA LYS A 482 22.04 38.10 -21.32
C LYS A 482 22.99 36.96 -20.99
N GLY A 483 24.28 37.19 -21.26
CA GLY A 483 25.34 36.20 -21.00
C GLY A 483 25.54 35.22 -22.13
N LYS A 484 25.84 33.94 -21.82
CA LYS A 484 26.11 32.90 -22.82
C LYS A 484 24.85 32.55 -23.59
N ALA A 485 24.90 32.60 -24.91
CA ALA A 485 23.79 32.13 -25.74
C ALA A 485 23.49 30.65 -25.51
N ALA A 486 22.21 30.30 -25.48
CA ALA A 486 21.78 28.92 -25.36
C ALA A 486 22.02 28.14 -26.67
N ASP A 487 22.36 26.86 -26.59
CA ASP A 487 22.50 25.97 -27.72
C ASP A 487 21.14 25.55 -28.32
N ALA A 488 20.08 25.57 -27.49
CA ALA A 488 18.72 25.38 -27.94
C ALA A 488 17.75 26.26 -27.14
N GLN A 489 16.72 26.76 -27.82
CA GLN A 489 15.65 27.59 -27.26
C GLN A 489 14.31 26.87 -27.44
N ASP A 490 13.34 27.17 -26.58
CA ASP A 490 12.01 26.61 -26.58
C ASP A 490 12.03 25.06 -26.58
N VAL A 491 12.92 24.49 -25.76
CA VAL A 491 13.14 23.05 -25.64
C VAL A 491 11.84 22.36 -25.26
N ASP A 492 11.53 21.22 -25.88
CA ASP A 492 10.31 20.43 -25.64
C ASP A 492 9.01 21.25 -25.86
N ASP A 493 9.03 22.20 -26.82
CA ASP A 493 7.92 23.12 -27.15
C ASP A 493 7.50 24.02 -25.98
N VAL A 494 8.34 24.17 -24.95
CA VAL A 494 8.09 25.07 -23.80
C VAL A 494 8.74 26.43 -24.07
N LYS A 495 7.92 27.45 -24.30
CA LYS A 495 8.40 28.82 -24.53
C LYS A 495 9.32 29.29 -23.41
N GLY A 496 10.46 29.86 -23.78
CA GLY A 496 11.45 30.40 -22.86
C GLY A 496 12.34 29.34 -22.19
N LEU A 497 12.12 28.05 -22.42
CA LEU A 497 13.01 27.01 -21.91
C LEU A 497 14.28 26.96 -22.77
N GLN A 498 15.43 27.19 -22.14
CA GLN A 498 16.74 27.22 -22.80
C GLN A 498 17.58 26.05 -22.32
N ARG A 499 18.43 25.51 -23.22
CA ARG A 499 19.41 24.46 -22.93
C ARG A 499 20.80 24.89 -23.36
N TRP A 500 21.79 24.64 -22.49
CA TRP A 500 23.21 24.70 -22.75
C TRP A 500 23.79 23.30 -22.60
N GLN A 501 24.62 22.88 -23.55
CA GLN A 501 25.31 21.61 -23.52
C GLN A 501 26.80 21.82 -23.35
N PHE A 502 27.39 21.28 -22.31
CA PHE A 502 28.81 21.38 -22.01
C PHE A 502 29.45 20.00 -22.05
N THR A 503 30.56 19.86 -22.73
CA THR A 503 31.42 18.69 -22.61
C THR A 503 32.63 19.07 -21.79
N LEU A 504 32.64 18.67 -20.54
CA LEU A 504 33.73 18.92 -19.61
C LEU A 504 34.84 17.89 -19.83
N PRO A 505 36.11 18.28 -19.91
CA PRO A 505 37.22 17.32 -19.89
C PRO A 505 37.33 16.62 -18.52
N ALA A 506 38.20 15.61 -18.41
CA ALA A 506 38.49 14.96 -17.15
C ALA A 506 38.97 15.98 -16.10
N GLY A 507 38.30 16.03 -14.95
CA GLY A 507 38.54 17.00 -13.87
C GLY A 507 38.33 18.47 -14.28
N GLY A 508 37.60 18.71 -15.37
CA GLY A 508 37.42 20.06 -15.94
C GLY A 508 36.37 20.90 -15.24
N GLU A 509 36.53 22.20 -15.41
CA GLU A 509 35.62 23.22 -14.88
C GLU A 509 35.15 24.13 -16.04
N GLU A 510 33.86 24.52 -15.97
CA GLU A 510 33.28 25.51 -16.87
C GLU A 510 32.61 26.62 -16.04
N ARG A 511 32.83 27.88 -16.45
CA ARG A 511 32.25 29.06 -15.82
C ARG A 511 31.59 29.94 -16.86
N PHE A 512 30.35 30.32 -16.63
CA PHE A 512 29.66 31.24 -17.52
C PHE A 512 28.60 32.04 -16.77
N LYS A 513 28.12 33.09 -17.43
CA LYS A 513 27.01 33.91 -16.99
C LYS A 513 25.79 33.66 -17.84
N GLN A 514 24.64 33.63 -17.23
CA GLN A 514 23.33 33.54 -17.86
C GLN A 514 22.36 34.45 -17.14
N GLY A 515 21.44 35.07 -17.86
CA GLY A 515 20.42 35.93 -17.27
C GLY A 515 19.55 36.56 -18.33
N PHE A 516 18.86 37.61 -17.92
CA PHE A 516 17.95 38.35 -18.79
C PHE A 516 17.82 39.82 -18.36
N GLU A 517 17.30 40.62 -19.28
CA GLU A 517 16.85 41.99 -19.06
C GLU A 517 15.41 42.10 -19.56
N ILE A 518 14.53 42.60 -18.69
CA ILE A 518 13.14 42.90 -19.01
C ILE A 518 13.03 44.42 -19.17
N ARG A 519 12.43 44.90 -20.27
CA ARG A 519 12.05 46.31 -20.47
C ARG A 519 10.54 46.38 -20.50
N TYR A 520 10.01 47.39 -19.85
CA TYR A 520 8.58 47.65 -19.70
C TYR A 520 8.30 49.12 -19.50
N PRO A 521 7.06 49.61 -19.70
CA PRO A 521 6.72 51.03 -19.57
C PRO A 521 7.01 51.57 -18.17
N ALA A 522 7.58 52.79 -18.07
CA ALA A 522 7.87 53.44 -16.81
C ALA A 522 6.59 53.74 -16.01
N GLY A 523 6.64 53.47 -14.72
CA GLY A 523 5.50 53.65 -13.82
C GLY A 523 4.58 52.42 -13.71
N GLU A 524 4.80 51.38 -14.53
CA GLU A 524 4.15 50.09 -14.41
C GLU A 524 4.94 49.17 -13.46
N SER A 525 4.28 48.14 -12.93
CA SER A 525 4.93 47.14 -12.11
C SER A 525 4.81 45.75 -12.76
N LEU A 526 5.89 44.98 -12.71
CA LEU A 526 5.89 43.58 -13.20
C LEU A 526 5.30 42.64 -12.15
N SER A 527 4.45 41.74 -12.59
CA SER A 527 4.00 40.57 -11.80
C SER A 527 4.71 39.29 -12.30
N GLY A 528 4.91 38.31 -11.42
CA GLY A 528 5.58 37.04 -11.77
C GLY A 528 7.12 37.11 -11.71
N VAL A 529 7.68 38.19 -11.14
CA VAL A 529 9.13 38.39 -10.91
C VAL A 529 9.51 38.30 -9.44
N GLU A 530 8.58 37.86 -8.58
CA GLU A 530 8.79 37.69 -7.16
C GLU A 530 9.88 36.64 -6.88
N GLY A 531 10.93 37.00 -6.17
CA GLY A 531 12.04 36.09 -5.82
C GLY A 531 13.22 36.07 -6.80
N LEU A 532 13.35 37.04 -7.70
CA LEU A 532 14.52 37.24 -8.55
C LEU A 532 15.71 37.77 -7.75
#